data_fd3cc44bf7ddd87505d4ea8d98eb42c9
#
_entry.id   fd3cc44bf7ddd87505d4ea8d98eb42c9
#
_cell.length_a   1.000
_cell.length_b   1.000
_cell.length_c   1.000
_cell.angle_alpha   90.00
_cell.angle_beta   90.00
_cell.angle_gamma   90.00
#
_symmetry.space_group_name_H-M   'P 1'
#
loop_
_entity.id
_entity.type
_entity.pdbx_description
1 polymer ?
#
loop_
_entity_poly.entity_id
_entity_poly.type
_entity_poly.pdbx_seq_one_letter_code
_entity_poly.pdbx_strand_id
1 'polypeptide(L)'
;MKQLITRIDTTLLILLSASIILIEYNERNSTFFLAWALMLVLFLFFAMVLIYSFIRSYKSRIINPRILRFLPFVIGLLMIPVFLLTSKYLKNDGFKSVVLKASYEGEYNGIKLTLYKDSTFQLLNSGPFGGNYIRGKYKYTHDTLYIEKEIIEKIYPTGTFVLRINERKEKYFDPIVSDSSMHLTLYVGKDRLTNK
;
A
#
# COMPACT_ATOMS: atom_id res chain seq x y z
N MET A 1 -7.53 -32.46 -26.47
CA MET A 1 -8.54 -31.59 -25.81
C MET A 1 -8.26 -31.35 -24.31
N LYS A 2 -8.09 -32.36 -23.44
CA LYS A 2 -7.84 -32.18 -21.99
C LYS A 2 -6.59 -31.37 -21.65
N GLN A 3 -5.48 -31.53 -22.35
CA GLN A 3 -4.24 -30.74 -22.15
C GLN A 3 -4.39 -29.27 -22.53
N LEU A 4 -5.14 -28.99 -23.60
CA LEU A 4 -5.42 -27.62 -24.04
C LEU A 4 -6.18 -26.83 -22.97
N ILE A 5 -7.18 -27.45 -22.35
CA ILE A 5 -8.01 -26.78 -21.34
C ILE A 5 -7.22 -26.54 -20.04
N THR A 6 -6.33 -27.47 -19.63
CA THR A 6 -5.44 -27.23 -18.47
C THR A 6 -4.49 -26.05 -18.73
N ARG A 7 -4.01 -25.88 -19.95
CA ARG A 7 -3.20 -24.72 -20.35
C ARG A 7 -4.01 -23.41 -20.29
N ILE A 8 -5.27 -23.44 -20.74
CA ILE A 8 -6.15 -22.27 -20.68
C ILE A 8 -6.40 -21.85 -19.23
N ASP A 9 -6.74 -22.78 -18.32
CA ASP A 9 -6.98 -22.47 -16.89
C ASP A 9 -5.71 -21.85 -16.26
N THR A 10 -4.53 -22.40 -16.54
CA THR A 10 -3.25 -21.88 -16.03
C THR A 10 -2.96 -20.48 -16.57
N THR A 11 -3.12 -20.27 -17.87
CA THR A 11 -2.88 -18.97 -18.52
C THR A 11 -3.83 -17.91 -17.95
N LEU A 12 -5.10 -18.26 -17.75
CA LEU A 12 -6.09 -17.34 -17.19
C LEU A 12 -5.75 -16.92 -15.75
N LEU A 13 -5.32 -17.86 -14.90
CA LEU A 13 -4.89 -17.55 -13.52
C LEU A 13 -3.66 -16.64 -13.50
N ILE A 14 -2.69 -16.86 -14.39
CA ILE A 14 -1.50 -16.00 -14.52
C ILE A 14 -1.90 -14.59 -14.99
N LEU A 15 -2.75 -14.48 -16.00
CA LEU A 15 -3.21 -13.19 -16.52
C LEU A 15 -3.99 -12.39 -15.47
N LEU A 16 -4.89 -13.03 -14.72
CA LEU A 16 -5.63 -12.40 -13.63
C LEU A 16 -4.69 -11.92 -12.53
N SER A 17 -3.73 -12.75 -12.13
CA SER A 17 -2.73 -12.37 -11.12
C SER A 17 -1.89 -11.18 -11.58
N ALA A 18 -1.44 -11.19 -12.84
CA ALA A 18 -0.67 -10.09 -13.42
C ALA A 18 -1.49 -8.79 -13.49
N SER A 19 -2.77 -8.87 -13.83
CA SER A 19 -3.68 -7.72 -13.86
C SER A 19 -3.86 -7.11 -12.47
N ILE A 20 -4.05 -7.93 -11.43
CA ILE A 20 -4.18 -7.47 -10.05
C ILE A 20 -2.88 -6.77 -9.59
N ILE A 21 -1.72 -7.37 -9.86
CA ILE A 21 -0.41 -6.79 -9.52
C ILE A 21 -0.19 -5.47 -10.26
N LEU A 22 -0.59 -5.38 -11.53
CA LEU A 22 -0.45 -4.16 -12.33
C LEU A 22 -1.31 -3.01 -11.77
N ILE A 23 -2.53 -3.30 -11.37
CA ILE A 23 -3.41 -2.30 -10.72
C ILE A 23 -2.76 -1.83 -9.40
N GLU A 24 -2.30 -2.75 -8.55
CA GLU A 24 -1.63 -2.42 -7.30
C GLU A 24 -0.35 -1.58 -7.53
N TYR A 25 0.40 -1.88 -8.60
CA TYR A 25 1.58 -1.09 -8.97
C TYR A 25 1.20 0.33 -9.41
N ASN A 26 0.15 0.50 -10.19
CA ASN A 26 -0.34 1.81 -10.60
C ASN A 26 -0.87 2.62 -9.41
N GLU A 27 -1.48 1.95 -8.41
CA GLU A 27 -1.93 2.58 -7.17
C GLU A 27 -0.80 2.96 -6.20
N ARG A 28 0.44 2.64 -6.51
CA ARG A 28 1.59 3.04 -5.68
C ARG A 28 1.68 4.56 -5.49
N ASN A 29 1.30 5.34 -6.48
CA ASN A 29 1.39 6.81 -6.46
C ASN A 29 0.06 7.49 -6.16
N SER A 30 -1.07 6.84 -6.45
CA SER A 30 -2.40 7.38 -6.19
C SER A 30 -3.37 6.24 -5.90
N THR A 31 -4.14 6.35 -4.83
CA THR A 31 -5.22 5.41 -4.52
C THR A 31 -6.52 5.93 -5.08
N PHE A 32 -7.26 5.11 -5.81
CA PHE A 32 -8.54 5.49 -6.38
C PHE A 32 -9.61 4.44 -6.05
N PHE A 33 -10.77 4.89 -5.59
CA PHE A 33 -11.85 3.99 -5.15
C PHE A 33 -12.27 2.96 -6.22
N LEU A 34 -12.34 3.38 -7.49
CA LEU A 34 -12.70 2.48 -8.59
C LEU A 34 -11.67 1.37 -8.82
N ALA A 35 -10.38 1.63 -8.60
CA ALA A 35 -9.35 0.59 -8.71
C ALA A 35 -9.52 -0.48 -7.63
N TRP A 36 -9.93 -0.10 -6.42
CA TRP A 36 -10.28 -1.02 -5.35
C TRP A 36 -11.47 -1.90 -5.71
N ALA A 37 -12.53 -1.30 -6.27
CA ALA A 37 -13.70 -2.05 -6.74
C ALA A 37 -13.32 -3.03 -7.87
N LEU A 38 -12.49 -2.59 -8.82
CA LEU A 38 -11.98 -3.44 -9.89
C LEU A 38 -11.12 -4.59 -9.36
N MET A 39 -10.23 -4.33 -8.42
CA MET A 39 -9.43 -5.38 -7.76
C MET A 39 -10.31 -6.42 -7.08
N LEU A 40 -11.36 -6.01 -6.38
CA LEU A 40 -12.29 -6.92 -5.74
C LEU A 40 -12.99 -7.84 -6.75
N VAL A 41 -13.46 -7.30 -7.87
CA VAL A 41 -14.06 -8.07 -8.96
C VAL A 41 -13.07 -9.09 -9.54
N LEU A 42 -11.83 -8.66 -9.80
CA LEU A 42 -10.78 -9.55 -10.31
C LEU A 42 -10.43 -10.65 -9.31
N PHE A 43 -10.40 -10.35 -8.01
CA PHE A 43 -10.19 -11.34 -6.96
C PHE A 43 -11.31 -12.38 -6.89
N LEU A 44 -12.56 -11.95 -6.98
CA LEU A 44 -13.71 -12.87 -7.03
C LEU A 44 -13.63 -13.78 -8.25
N PHE A 45 -13.27 -13.22 -9.39
CA PHE A 45 -13.11 -13.99 -10.62
C PHE A 45 -11.93 -14.97 -10.52
N PHE A 46 -10.81 -14.56 -9.96
CA PHE A 46 -9.66 -15.42 -9.68
C PHE A 46 -10.05 -16.59 -8.76
N ALA A 47 -10.79 -16.31 -7.68
CA ALA A 47 -11.27 -17.35 -6.76
C ALA A 47 -12.22 -18.35 -7.45
N MET A 48 -13.12 -17.89 -8.31
CA MET A 48 -14.01 -18.76 -9.10
C MET A 48 -13.21 -19.69 -10.01
N VAL A 49 -12.21 -19.16 -10.74
CA VAL A 49 -11.36 -19.95 -11.63
C VAL A 49 -10.55 -20.97 -10.83
N LEU A 50 -10.03 -20.57 -9.67
CA LEU A 50 -9.27 -21.45 -8.79
C LEU A 50 -10.13 -22.62 -8.28
N ILE A 51 -11.33 -22.35 -7.77
CA ILE A 51 -12.28 -23.35 -7.29
C ILE A 51 -12.69 -24.29 -8.43
N TYR A 52 -13.02 -23.75 -9.58
CA TYR A 52 -13.37 -24.52 -10.77
C TYR A 52 -12.22 -25.47 -11.17
N SER A 53 -11.00 -24.94 -11.22
CA SER A 53 -9.80 -25.73 -11.54
C SER A 53 -9.56 -26.86 -10.54
N PHE A 54 -9.81 -26.61 -9.25
CA PHE A 54 -9.71 -27.62 -8.19
C PHE A 54 -10.74 -28.74 -8.37
N ILE A 55 -12.04 -28.38 -8.48
CA ILE A 55 -13.16 -29.34 -8.64
C ILE A 55 -12.92 -30.23 -9.86
N ARG A 56 -12.51 -29.61 -10.95
CA ARG A 56 -12.21 -30.31 -12.19
C ARG A 56 -11.02 -31.26 -12.06
N SER A 57 -9.92 -30.82 -11.42
CA SER A 57 -8.76 -31.64 -11.15
C SER A 57 -9.11 -32.82 -10.26
N TYR A 58 -9.91 -32.61 -9.23
CA TYR A 58 -10.39 -33.63 -8.32
C TYR A 58 -11.24 -34.69 -9.05
N LYS A 59 -12.26 -34.28 -9.81
CA LYS A 59 -13.09 -35.21 -10.61
C LYS A 59 -12.26 -36.00 -11.62
N SER A 60 -11.23 -35.42 -12.21
CA SER A 60 -10.39 -36.09 -13.19
C SER A 60 -9.38 -37.06 -12.58
N ARG A 61 -9.05 -36.92 -11.27
CA ARG A 61 -8.17 -37.83 -10.53
C ARG A 61 -8.75 -39.25 -10.44
N ILE A 62 -10.06 -39.34 -10.30
CA ILE A 62 -10.78 -40.61 -10.21
C ILE A 62 -10.60 -41.45 -11.50
N ILE A 63 -10.43 -40.78 -12.64
CA ILE A 63 -10.35 -41.42 -13.95
C ILE A 63 -8.89 -41.69 -14.36
N ASN A 64 -7.92 -40.86 -13.92
CA ASN A 64 -6.53 -41.02 -14.35
C ASN A 64 -5.59 -40.21 -13.39
N PRO A 65 -4.78 -40.86 -12.55
CA PRO A 65 -4.02 -40.25 -11.45
C PRO A 65 -2.72 -39.58 -11.91
N ARG A 66 -2.77 -38.54 -12.77
CA ARG A 66 -1.58 -37.76 -13.14
C ARG A 66 -1.51 -36.47 -12.33
N ILE A 67 -0.45 -36.28 -11.52
CA ILE A 67 -0.17 -35.11 -10.67
C ILE A 67 -0.22 -33.79 -11.46
N LEU A 68 0.22 -33.79 -12.71
CA LEU A 68 0.21 -32.61 -13.61
C LEU A 68 -1.17 -31.94 -13.79
N ARG A 69 -2.27 -32.58 -13.44
CA ARG A 69 -3.62 -32.02 -13.54
C ARG A 69 -3.94 -31.01 -12.45
N PHE A 70 -3.23 -31.12 -11.30
CA PHE A 70 -3.34 -30.14 -10.22
C PHE A 70 -2.49 -28.90 -10.46
N LEU A 71 -1.68 -28.87 -11.52
CA LEU A 71 -0.77 -27.77 -11.82
C LEU A 71 -1.47 -26.40 -11.84
N PRO A 72 -2.62 -26.19 -12.49
CA PRO A 72 -3.32 -24.89 -12.46
C PRO A 72 -3.69 -24.47 -11.05
N PHE A 73 -4.21 -25.40 -10.24
CA PHE A 73 -4.57 -25.12 -8.85
C PHE A 73 -3.33 -24.77 -8.00
N VAL A 74 -2.25 -25.52 -8.14
CA VAL A 74 -0.99 -25.26 -7.40
C VAL A 74 -0.40 -23.91 -7.80
N ILE A 75 -0.39 -23.59 -9.11
CA ILE A 75 0.08 -22.27 -9.59
C ILE A 75 -0.81 -21.17 -9.02
N GLY A 76 -2.12 -21.29 -9.08
CA GLY A 76 -3.05 -20.31 -8.52
C GLY A 76 -2.84 -20.12 -7.01
N LEU A 77 -2.63 -21.21 -6.26
CA LEU A 77 -2.34 -21.15 -4.83
C LEU A 77 -1.03 -20.42 -4.53
N LEU A 78 0.01 -20.63 -5.34
CA LEU A 78 1.32 -19.97 -5.21
C LEU A 78 1.23 -18.46 -5.55
N MET A 79 0.28 -18.04 -6.39
CA MET A 79 0.09 -16.63 -6.71
C MET A 79 -0.44 -15.81 -5.53
N ILE A 80 -1.14 -16.42 -4.57
CA ILE A 80 -1.65 -15.72 -3.37
C ILE A 80 -0.50 -15.12 -2.54
N PRO A 81 0.50 -15.90 -2.07
CA PRO A 81 1.63 -15.32 -1.33
C PRO A 81 2.45 -14.33 -2.16
N VAL A 82 2.62 -14.56 -3.45
CA VAL A 82 3.29 -13.59 -4.35
C VAL A 82 2.55 -12.26 -4.34
N PHE A 83 1.23 -12.27 -4.47
CA PHE A 83 0.41 -11.05 -4.40
C PHE A 83 0.55 -10.36 -3.05
N LEU A 84 0.41 -11.09 -1.92
CA LEU A 84 0.50 -10.52 -0.58
C LEU A 84 1.88 -9.89 -0.32
N LEU A 85 2.96 -10.53 -0.77
CA LEU A 85 4.32 -10.00 -0.66
C LEU A 85 4.51 -8.76 -1.52
N THR A 86 4.02 -8.78 -2.76
CA THR A 86 4.11 -7.64 -3.69
C THR A 86 3.32 -6.44 -3.16
N SER A 87 2.08 -6.65 -2.71
CA SER A 87 1.26 -5.60 -2.11
C SER A 87 1.94 -4.98 -0.88
N LYS A 88 2.48 -5.81 0.02
CA LYS A 88 3.23 -5.33 1.17
C LYS A 88 4.50 -4.57 0.78
N TYR A 89 5.21 -5.03 -0.23
CA TYR A 89 6.40 -4.36 -0.77
C TYR A 89 6.06 -2.97 -1.33
N LEU A 90 5.02 -2.88 -2.15
CA LEU A 90 4.59 -1.63 -2.77
C LEU A 90 4.07 -0.62 -1.73
N LYS A 91 3.25 -1.07 -0.77
CA LYS A 91 2.68 -0.22 0.29
C LYS A 91 3.72 0.30 1.28
N ASN A 92 4.72 -0.51 1.61
CA ASN A 92 5.78 -0.15 2.55
C ASN A 92 7.04 0.40 1.86
N ASP A 93 6.92 0.81 0.62
CA ASP A 93 8.01 1.41 -0.17
C ASP A 93 9.31 0.58 -0.14
N GLY A 94 9.18 -0.71 -0.40
CA GLY A 94 10.31 -1.64 -0.48
C GLY A 94 10.73 -2.28 0.85
N PHE A 95 9.80 -2.52 1.78
CA PHE A 95 10.07 -3.05 3.14
C PHE A 95 10.98 -2.16 3.99
N LYS A 96 10.99 -0.85 3.73
CA LYS A 96 11.76 0.10 4.52
C LYS A 96 11.38 0.07 6.00
N SER A 97 12.36 0.22 6.87
CA SER A 97 12.13 0.30 8.32
C SER A 97 11.51 1.63 8.69
N VAL A 98 10.31 1.59 9.24
CA VAL A 98 9.58 2.79 9.70
C VAL A 98 10.14 3.23 11.04
N VAL A 99 10.53 4.50 11.14
CA VAL A 99 11.00 5.13 12.38
C VAL A 99 9.95 6.01 13.03
N LEU A 100 9.09 6.67 12.23
CA LEU A 100 8.02 7.50 12.76
C LEU A 100 6.79 7.43 11.85
N LYS A 101 5.60 7.49 12.48
CA LYS A 101 4.32 7.71 11.80
C LYS A 101 3.58 8.83 12.49
N ALA A 102 3.11 9.80 11.71
CA ALA A 102 2.26 10.86 12.17
C ALA A 102 1.05 10.99 11.24
N SER A 103 -0.10 11.39 11.77
CA SER A 103 -1.31 11.56 10.98
C SER A 103 -2.12 12.77 11.43
N TYR A 104 -2.84 13.32 10.48
CA TYR A 104 -3.94 14.24 10.69
C TYR A 104 -5.19 13.60 10.09
N GLU A 105 -6.28 13.58 10.86
CA GLU A 105 -7.58 13.06 10.43
C GLU A 105 -8.59 14.20 10.46
N GLY A 106 -8.98 14.70 9.28
CA GLY A 106 -10.08 15.63 9.10
C GLY A 106 -11.37 14.90 8.72
N GLU A 107 -12.50 15.61 8.68
CA GLU A 107 -13.80 15.00 8.35
C GLU A 107 -13.83 14.35 6.96
N TYR A 108 -13.20 14.98 5.95
CA TYR A 108 -13.23 14.52 4.56
C TYR A 108 -11.85 14.25 3.98
N ASN A 109 -10.78 14.57 4.69
CA ASN A 109 -9.42 14.39 4.23
C ASN A 109 -8.52 13.94 5.38
N GLY A 110 -7.46 13.26 5.03
CA GLY A 110 -6.48 12.81 6.01
C GLY A 110 -5.08 12.90 5.43
N ILE A 111 -4.11 13.15 6.29
CA ILE A 111 -2.70 13.18 5.93
C ILE A 111 -1.99 12.16 6.80
N LYS A 112 -1.22 11.26 6.18
CA LYS A 112 -0.36 10.29 6.88
C LYS A 112 1.08 10.48 6.44
N LEU A 113 1.92 10.87 7.38
CA LEU A 113 3.37 10.99 7.19
C LEU A 113 4.04 9.75 7.77
N THR A 114 4.86 9.09 6.96
CA THR A 114 5.69 7.96 7.38
C THR A 114 7.15 8.31 7.09
N LEU A 115 7.98 8.29 8.13
CA LEU A 115 9.43 8.49 8.02
C LEU A 115 10.14 7.15 8.10
N TYR A 116 11.11 6.94 7.22
CA TYR A 116 11.91 5.73 7.13
C TYR A 116 13.33 5.94 7.64
N LYS A 117 13.97 4.85 8.06
CA LYS A 117 15.35 4.89 8.61
C LYS A 117 16.40 5.40 7.60
N ASP A 118 16.13 5.27 6.32
CA ASP A 118 17.00 5.71 5.22
C ASP A 118 16.86 7.20 4.88
N SER A 119 16.26 8.00 5.78
CA SER A 119 16.03 9.44 5.60
C SER A 119 15.07 9.74 4.43
N THR A 120 14.25 8.78 4.02
CA THR A 120 13.16 9.02 3.08
C THR A 120 11.82 9.10 3.80
N PHE A 121 10.85 9.80 3.20
CA PHE A 121 9.49 9.87 3.71
C PHE A 121 8.47 9.46 2.66
N GLN A 122 7.31 9.07 3.14
CA GLN A 122 6.09 8.89 2.36
C GLN A 122 4.99 9.67 3.05
N LEU A 123 4.34 10.55 2.31
CA LEU A 123 3.19 11.32 2.74
C LEU A 123 2.01 10.93 1.88
N LEU A 124 0.95 10.44 2.52
CA LEU A 124 -0.34 10.18 1.88
C LEU A 124 -1.26 11.35 2.18
N ASN A 125 -1.72 12.03 1.15
CA ASN A 125 -2.82 12.98 1.22
C ASN A 125 -4.07 12.27 0.68
N SER A 126 -5.02 11.95 1.57
CA SER A 126 -6.22 11.18 1.25
C SER A 126 -7.47 12.03 1.31
N GLY A 127 -8.35 11.83 0.35
CA GLY A 127 -9.69 12.39 0.30
C GLY A 127 -10.74 11.28 0.20
N PRO A 128 -12.04 11.61 0.08
CA PRO A 128 -13.13 10.64 0.10
C PRO A 128 -13.10 9.64 -1.07
N PHE A 129 -12.48 9.99 -2.19
CA PHE A 129 -12.43 9.16 -3.39
C PHE A 129 -11.05 8.55 -3.65
N GLY A 130 -10.08 8.77 -2.75
CA GLY A 130 -8.72 8.26 -2.89
C GLY A 130 -7.69 9.22 -2.35
N GLY A 131 -6.42 8.99 -2.67
CA GLY A 131 -5.32 9.82 -2.18
C GLY A 131 -4.09 9.72 -3.07
N ASN A 132 -3.18 10.67 -2.86
CA ASN A 132 -1.90 10.73 -3.55
C ASN A 132 -0.76 10.49 -2.58
N TYR A 133 0.20 9.66 -3.00
CA TYR A 133 1.45 9.43 -2.27
C TYR A 133 2.53 10.37 -2.79
N ILE A 134 3.09 11.13 -1.88
CA ILE A 134 4.25 11.99 -2.11
C ILE A 134 5.45 11.37 -1.40
N ARG A 135 6.58 11.31 -2.07
CA ARG A 135 7.83 10.73 -1.56
C ARG A 135 8.97 11.68 -1.75
N GLY A 136 9.92 11.64 -0.82
CA GLY A 136 11.12 12.47 -0.90
C GLY A 136 12.07 12.16 0.26
N LYS A 137 12.97 13.10 0.53
CA LYS A 137 13.93 13.00 1.62
C LYS A 137 13.55 13.92 2.77
N TYR A 138 13.93 13.54 3.97
CA TYR A 138 13.78 14.38 5.15
C TYR A 138 15.10 14.46 5.93
N LYS A 139 15.22 15.51 6.75
CA LYS A 139 16.25 15.66 7.76
C LYS A 139 15.58 15.93 9.10
N TYR A 140 16.03 15.25 10.15
CA TYR A 140 15.52 15.46 11.50
C TYR A 140 16.68 15.89 12.40
N THR A 141 16.54 17.04 13.05
CA THR A 141 17.61 17.63 13.88
C THR A 141 16.96 18.46 15.00
N HIS A 142 17.33 18.19 16.26
CA HIS A 142 16.87 18.96 17.44
C HIS A 142 15.34 19.19 17.44
N ASP A 143 14.56 18.11 17.37
CA ASP A 143 13.09 18.13 17.36
C ASP A 143 12.45 18.85 16.17
N THR A 144 13.24 19.17 15.15
CA THR A 144 12.76 19.80 13.92
C THR A 144 12.89 18.84 12.74
N LEU A 145 11.77 18.65 12.04
CA LEU A 145 11.68 17.87 10.82
C LEU A 145 11.71 18.83 9.61
N TYR A 146 12.66 18.61 8.72
CA TYR A 146 12.79 19.32 7.45
C TYR A 146 12.43 18.37 6.33
N ILE A 147 11.46 18.76 5.52
CA ILE A 147 11.04 18.07 4.30
C ILE A 147 11.26 19.02 3.12
N GLU A 148 11.69 18.51 1.98
CA GLU A 148 11.86 19.31 0.77
C GLU A 148 10.57 20.07 0.44
N LYS A 149 10.60 21.41 0.53
CA LYS A 149 9.44 22.29 0.41
C LYS A 149 8.71 22.11 -0.93
N GLU A 150 9.45 22.06 -2.03
CA GLU A 150 8.91 21.91 -3.39
C GLU A 150 8.03 20.67 -3.56
N ILE A 151 8.29 19.64 -2.75
CA ILE A 151 7.57 18.36 -2.81
C ILE A 151 6.22 18.45 -2.10
N ILE A 152 6.12 19.24 -1.02
CA ILE A 152 4.92 19.29 -0.17
C ILE A 152 4.13 20.60 -0.24
N GLU A 153 4.59 21.59 -1.01
CA GLU A 153 3.94 22.91 -1.13
C GLU A 153 2.45 22.85 -1.48
N LYS A 154 2.03 21.83 -2.20
CA LYS A 154 0.60 21.63 -2.55
C LYS A 154 -0.28 21.23 -1.37
N ILE A 155 0.33 20.81 -0.24
CA ILE A 155 -0.39 20.30 0.95
C ILE A 155 -0.09 21.17 2.16
N TYR A 156 1.17 21.56 2.33
CA TYR A 156 1.66 22.39 3.42
C TYR A 156 2.41 23.60 2.89
N PRO A 157 2.16 24.79 3.43
CA PRO A 157 2.88 26.02 3.04
C PRO A 157 4.33 26.03 3.48
N THR A 158 4.77 25.05 4.27
CA THR A 158 6.13 24.93 4.80
C THR A 158 6.65 23.50 4.71
N GLY A 159 7.96 23.35 4.57
CA GLY A 159 8.68 22.07 4.71
C GLY A 159 9.25 21.84 6.10
N THR A 160 9.01 22.74 7.07
CA THR A 160 9.60 22.69 8.39
C THR A 160 8.55 22.48 9.47
N PHE A 161 8.74 21.45 10.29
CA PHE A 161 7.82 21.07 11.36
C PHE A 161 8.59 20.91 12.67
N VAL A 162 8.06 21.41 13.76
CA VAL A 162 8.64 21.23 15.11
C VAL A 162 7.84 20.18 15.86
N LEU A 163 8.55 19.25 16.50
CA LEU A 163 7.95 18.28 17.40
C LEU A 163 7.59 18.97 18.71
N ARG A 164 6.33 18.90 19.09
CA ARG A 164 5.81 19.41 20.36
C ARG A 164 5.08 18.32 21.15
N ILE A 165 4.86 18.58 22.42
CA ILE A 165 4.12 17.70 23.33
C ILE A 165 2.98 18.54 23.90
N ASN A 166 1.74 18.05 23.80
CA ASN A 166 0.59 18.71 24.40
C ASN A 166 0.43 18.38 25.91
N GLU A 167 -0.56 18.98 26.55
CA GLU A 167 -0.88 18.76 27.97
C GLU A 167 -1.22 17.28 28.28
N ARG A 168 -1.72 16.53 27.30
CA ARG A 168 -2.03 15.10 27.39
C ARG A 168 -0.82 14.19 27.14
N LYS A 169 0.39 14.78 27.03
CA LYS A 169 1.65 14.08 26.70
C LYS A 169 1.67 13.43 25.31
N GLU A 170 0.78 13.86 24.40
CA GLU A 170 0.78 13.40 23.03
C GLU A 170 1.79 14.23 22.22
N LYS A 171 2.61 13.55 21.43
CA LYS A 171 3.57 14.17 20.53
C LYS A 171 2.88 14.57 19.24
N TYR A 172 3.21 15.72 18.71
CA TYR A 172 2.71 16.19 17.42
C TYR A 172 3.73 17.07 16.70
N PHE A 173 3.65 17.09 15.38
CA PHE A 173 4.40 18.02 14.54
C PHE A 173 3.56 19.25 14.24
N ASP A 174 4.09 20.40 14.58
CA ASP A 174 3.51 21.71 14.35
C ASP A 174 4.24 22.37 13.16
N PRO A 175 3.57 22.73 12.05
CA PRO A 175 4.21 23.39 10.92
C PRO A 175 4.66 24.81 11.31
N ILE A 176 5.89 25.18 10.97
CA ILE A 176 6.35 26.56 11.11
C ILE A 176 5.85 27.35 9.91
N VAL A 177 4.76 28.07 10.09
CA VAL A 177 4.13 28.89 9.05
C VAL A 177 4.16 30.34 9.49
N SER A 178 4.43 31.24 8.56
CA SER A 178 4.38 32.70 8.79
C SER A 178 2.95 33.24 8.85
N ASP A 179 1.98 32.49 8.32
CA ASP A 179 0.59 32.88 8.27
C ASP A 179 -0.29 31.87 9.04
N SER A 180 -1.09 32.37 9.98
CA SER A 180 -1.86 31.55 10.94
C SER A 180 -3.10 30.85 10.36
N SER A 181 -3.33 30.92 9.05
CA SER A 181 -4.57 30.43 8.42
C SER A 181 -4.64 28.92 8.16
N MET A 182 -3.55 28.17 8.26
CA MET A 182 -3.54 26.72 8.07
C MET A 182 -2.67 26.00 9.10
N HIS A 183 -3.26 25.67 10.24
CA HIS A 183 -2.63 24.80 11.24
C HIS A 183 -3.11 23.36 11.10
N LEU A 184 -2.46 22.60 10.24
CA LEU A 184 -2.66 21.15 10.14
C LEU A 184 -1.60 20.44 11.00
N THR A 185 -1.95 20.12 12.22
CA THR A 185 -1.08 19.43 13.18
C THR A 185 -1.05 17.93 12.90
N LEU A 186 0.14 17.32 12.79
CA LEU A 186 0.30 15.89 12.59
C LEU A 186 0.55 15.18 13.93
N TYR A 187 -0.39 14.39 14.41
CA TYR A 187 -0.22 13.62 15.64
C TYR A 187 0.66 12.39 15.43
N VAL A 188 1.60 12.17 16.34
CA VAL A 188 2.58 11.08 16.25
C VAL A 188 2.01 9.81 16.88
N GLY A 189 1.70 8.81 16.05
CA GLY A 189 1.21 7.51 16.52
C GLY A 189 2.32 6.49 16.83
N LYS A 190 3.48 6.59 16.17
CA LYS A 190 4.64 5.72 16.38
C LYS A 190 5.91 6.53 16.30
N ASP A 191 6.71 6.47 17.35
CA ASP A 191 7.97 7.20 17.45
C ASP A 191 9.10 6.26 17.88
N ARG A 192 10.13 6.16 17.04
CA ARG A 192 11.40 5.49 17.32
C ARG A 192 12.60 6.44 17.12
N LEU A 193 12.34 7.71 16.80
CA LEU A 193 13.37 8.72 16.59
C LEU A 193 13.84 9.31 17.92
N THR A 194 12.90 9.56 18.84
CA THR A 194 13.16 10.23 20.11
C THR A 194 13.45 9.28 21.27
N ASN A 195 13.28 7.96 21.06
CA ASN A 195 13.57 6.91 22.06
C ASN A 195 15.01 6.38 21.97
N LYS A 196 15.98 7.28 21.72
CA LYS A 196 17.41 6.95 21.80
C LYS A 196 18.03 7.60 23.02
#